data_a17f19cd37343314c5d624cc3ef25951
#
_entry.id   a17f19cd37343314c5d624cc3ef25951
#
_cell.length_a   1.000
_cell.length_b   1.000
_cell.length_c   1.000
_cell.angle_alpha   90.00
_cell.angle_beta   90.00
_cell.angle_gamma   90.00
#
_symmetry.space_group_name_H-M   'P 1'
#
loop_
_entity.id
_entity.type
_entity.pdbx_description
1 polymer ?
#
loop_
_entity_poly.entity_id
_entity_poly.type
_entity_poly.pdbx_seq_one_letter_code
_entity_poly.pdbx_strand_id
1 'polypeptide(L)'
;RESYTITGFIHSPDIFSKSDMGSSASGNGNLAAYGVVTEENFKSSVYTIARLRFASLTDVNPFSSDYEKKLEEEEETLKELVADNGQARLEKMKKDAQESLDEGKKQLDEAETNLTAGKKRLQEIETRLQAQENQVSQLPEPQKSQASSQLEEAKKQLKQEQEKLSQAETDLTNEKAKWQTSQDEVNALTEPTYHVYNRKSSPTGQG
;
A
#
# COMPACT_ATOMS: atom_id res chain seq x y z
N ARG A 1 2.24 -19.48 -2.82
CA ARG A 1 3.47 -20.26 -2.60
C ARG A 1 4.18 -20.38 -3.94
N GLU A 2 5.41 -19.94 -4.00
CA GLU A 2 6.27 -20.11 -5.17
C GLU A 2 7.15 -21.34 -4.94
N SER A 3 7.43 -22.09 -6.00
CA SER A 3 8.27 -23.28 -5.97
C SER A 3 9.45 -23.06 -6.89
N TYR A 4 10.64 -23.35 -6.40
CA TYR A 4 11.88 -23.25 -7.16
C TYR A 4 12.56 -24.62 -7.26
N THR A 5 13.18 -24.90 -8.39
CA THR A 5 14.00 -26.10 -8.58
C THR A 5 15.45 -25.78 -8.27
N ILE A 6 16.08 -26.52 -7.37
CA ILE A 6 17.52 -26.39 -7.08
C ILE A 6 18.31 -26.88 -8.28
N THR A 7 19.06 -25.99 -8.93
CA THR A 7 19.90 -26.29 -10.09
C THR A 7 21.39 -26.44 -9.73
N GLY A 8 21.79 -26.04 -8.51
CA GLY A 8 23.17 -26.17 -8.06
C GLY A 8 23.37 -25.61 -6.65
N PHE A 9 24.60 -25.72 -6.19
CA PHE A 9 25.05 -25.15 -4.90
C PHE A 9 26.16 -24.15 -5.17
N ILE A 10 26.16 -23.06 -4.38
CA ILE A 10 27.17 -22.02 -4.47
C ILE A 10 27.82 -21.79 -3.13
N HIS A 11 29.04 -21.26 -3.15
CA HIS A 11 29.68 -20.63 -2.01
C HIS A 11 29.64 -19.11 -2.21
N SER A 12 29.03 -18.39 -1.25
CA SER A 12 29.06 -16.93 -1.28
C SER A 12 30.14 -16.41 -0.34
N PRO A 13 30.96 -15.46 -0.78
CA PRO A 13 31.92 -14.79 0.10
C PRO A 13 31.24 -13.94 1.19
N ASP A 14 29.95 -13.76 1.10
CA ASP A 14 29.13 -12.97 2.04
C ASP A 14 28.67 -13.75 3.25
N ILE A 15 28.80 -15.07 3.20
CA ILE A 15 28.37 -15.98 4.28
C ILE A 15 29.54 -16.86 4.68
N PHE A 16 30.30 -16.39 5.67
CA PHE A 16 31.53 -17.05 6.12
C PHE A 16 31.28 -18.16 7.12
N SER A 17 30.17 -18.10 7.86
CA SER A 17 29.86 -19.08 8.90
C SER A 17 28.75 -20.02 8.46
N LYS A 18 28.94 -21.31 8.67
CA LYS A 18 27.91 -22.33 8.48
C LYS A 18 26.93 -22.40 9.65
N SER A 19 27.32 -21.87 10.80
CA SER A 19 26.53 -21.89 12.04
C SER A 19 25.77 -20.58 12.30
N ASP A 20 26.21 -19.49 11.67
CA ASP A 20 25.56 -18.19 11.75
C ASP A 20 25.56 -17.56 10.35
N MET A 21 24.44 -17.75 9.66
CA MET A 21 24.23 -17.21 8.31
C MET A 21 23.58 -15.81 8.34
N GLY A 22 23.37 -15.25 9.51
CA GLY A 22 22.73 -13.96 9.73
C GLY A 22 21.29 -14.06 10.22
N SER A 23 20.68 -12.91 10.40
CA SER A 23 19.32 -12.79 10.89
C SER A 23 18.30 -12.62 9.74
N SER A 24 17.08 -13.11 9.97
CA SER A 24 15.94 -12.94 9.08
C SER A 24 14.89 -12.06 9.76
N ALA A 25 14.18 -11.26 8.99
CA ALA A 25 13.03 -10.49 9.45
C ALA A 25 11.76 -11.36 9.66
N SER A 26 11.80 -12.64 9.27
CA SER A 26 10.70 -13.59 9.40
C SER A 26 11.09 -14.81 10.25
N GLY A 27 10.12 -15.40 10.94
CA GLY A 27 10.32 -16.56 11.80
C GLY A 27 11.04 -16.23 13.10
N ASN A 28 11.95 -17.10 13.54
CA ASN A 28 12.73 -16.97 14.79
C ASN A 28 14.02 -16.13 14.63
N GLY A 29 14.15 -15.40 13.55
CA GLY A 29 15.21 -14.43 13.37
C GLY A 29 16.54 -14.97 12.83
N ASN A 30 16.77 -16.27 12.79
CA ASN A 30 18.01 -16.85 12.27
C ASN A 30 17.83 -17.46 10.90
N LEU A 31 18.77 -17.21 9.98
CA LEU A 31 18.82 -17.85 8.68
C LEU A 31 19.37 -19.27 8.79
N ALA A 32 18.60 -20.25 8.35
CA ALA A 32 19.02 -21.65 8.27
C ALA A 32 19.63 -22.00 6.89
N ALA A 33 19.26 -21.25 5.88
CA ALA A 33 19.74 -21.37 4.50
C ALA A 33 19.48 -20.08 3.72
N TYR A 34 20.13 -19.94 2.58
CA TYR A 34 19.85 -18.91 1.60
C TYR A 34 19.77 -19.50 0.21
N GLY A 35 19.02 -18.86 -0.67
CA GLY A 35 18.89 -19.21 -2.07
C GLY A 35 19.29 -18.04 -2.95
N VAL A 36 19.91 -18.31 -4.08
CA VAL A 36 20.19 -17.31 -5.11
C VAL A 36 19.28 -17.61 -6.28
N VAL A 37 18.56 -16.60 -6.73
CA VAL A 37 17.67 -16.68 -7.89
C VAL A 37 18.05 -15.57 -8.86
N THR A 38 17.62 -15.70 -10.13
CA THR A 38 17.86 -14.66 -11.13
C THR A 38 16.99 -13.44 -10.84
N GLU A 39 17.39 -12.28 -11.34
CA GLU A 39 16.70 -10.99 -11.13
C GLU A 39 15.22 -11.06 -11.52
N GLU A 40 14.88 -11.77 -12.56
CA GLU A 40 13.50 -11.98 -13.05
C GLU A 40 12.55 -12.59 -12.02
N ASN A 41 13.10 -13.32 -11.03
CA ASN A 41 12.34 -13.93 -9.96
C ASN A 41 12.11 -13.00 -8.75
N PHE A 42 12.71 -11.81 -8.76
CA PHE A 42 12.46 -10.79 -7.74
C PHE A 42 11.31 -9.89 -8.18
N LYS A 43 10.22 -9.86 -7.42
CA LYS A 43 9.08 -8.97 -7.65
C LYS A 43 9.27 -7.58 -7.05
N SER A 44 10.44 -7.29 -6.51
CA SER A 44 10.77 -5.99 -5.91
C SER A 44 11.63 -5.17 -6.87
N SER A 45 11.24 -3.92 -7.09
CA SER A 45 12.05 -2.92 -7.79
C SER A 45 13.08 -2.24 -6.88
N VAL A 46 13.18 -2.67 -5.62
CA VAL A 46 14.02 -2.05 -4.61
C VAL A 46 15.13 -3.01 -4.19
N TYR A 47 16.36 -2.56 -4.30
CA TYR A 47 17.53 -3.25 -3.77
C TYR A 47 17.74 -2.87 -2.31
N THR A 48 18.00 -3.85 -1.44
CA THR A 48 18.26 -3.62 -0.01
C THR A 48 19.75 -3.38 0.27
N ILE A 49 20.62 -3.90 -0.59
CA ILE A 49 22.07 -3.76 -0.47
C ILE A 49 22.66 -3.54 -1.86
N ALA A 50 23.53 -2.54 -2.00
CA ALA A 50 24.37 -2.34 -3.16
C ALA A 50 25.84 -2.47 -2.76
N ARG A 51 26.63 -3.19 -3.55
CA ARG A 51 28.08 -3.30 -3.36
C ARG A 51 28.80 -2.54 -4.46
N LEU A 52 29.67 -1.64 -4.05
CA LEU A 52 30.38 -0.75 -4.94
C LEU A 52 31.88 -1.03 -4.91
N ARG A 53 32.52 -0.82 -6.05
CA ARG A 53 33.99 -0.81 -6.18
C ARG A 53 34.36 0.51 -6.84
N PHE A 54 35.24 1.22 -6.20
CA PHE A 54 35.76 2.49 -6.75
C PHE A 54 36.93 2.24 -7.68
N ALA A 55 36.89 2.78 -8.89
CA ALA A 55 37.96 2.65 -9.87
C ALA A 55 39.25 3.29 -9.38
N SER A 56 39.16 4.37 -8.62
CA SER A 56 40.27 5.08 -7.97
C SER A 56 41.09 4.24 -7.01
N LEU A 57 40.52 3.12 -6.52
CA LEU A 57 41.16 2.23 -5.54
C LEU A 57 41.69 0.93 -6.15
N THR A 58 41.50 0.68 -7.45
CA THR A 58 41.80 -0.63 -8.08
C THR A 58 43.30 -0.99 -7.98
N ASP A 59 44.18 -0.02 -8.18
CA ASP A 59 45.64 -0.24 -8.20
C ASP A 59 46.33 0.26 -6.93
N VAL A 60 45.56 0.58 -5.88
CA VAL A 60 46.08 1.07 -4.60
C VAL A 60 46.17 -0.09 -3.61
N ASN A 61 47.33 -0.19 -2.91
CA ASN A 61 47.52 -1.22 -1.89
C ASN A 61 46.45 -1.07 -0.79
N PRO A 62 45.57 -2.07 -0.58
CA PRO A 62 44.48 -1.99 0.39
C PRO A 62 44.88 -1.78 1.84
N PHE A 63 46.16 -2.00 2.17
CA PHE A 63 46.72 -1.84 3.52
C PHE A 63 47.54 -0.56 3.70
N SER A 64 47.54 0.34 2.71
CA SER A 64 48.22 1.62 2.78
C SER A 64 47.34 2.73 3.32
N SER A 65 47.98 3.75 3.94
CA SER A 65 47.30 4.97 4.35
C SER A 65 46.69 5.76 3.18
N ASP A 66 47.28 5.64 2.00
CA ASP A 66 46.77 6.27 0.77
C ASP A 66 45.41 5.65 0.35
N TYR A 67 45.27 4.33 0.49
CA TYR A 67 43.99 3.65 0.25
C TYR A 67 42.93 4.13 1.23
N GLU A 68 43.28 4.24 2.52
CA GLU A 68 42.31 4.68 3.54
C GLU A 68 41.81 6.10 3.27
N LYS A 69 42.72 7.01 2.94
CA LYS A 69 42.38 8.39 2.64
C LYS A 69 41.46 8.51 1.41
N LYS A 70 41.81 7.83 0.33
CA LYS A 70 40.99 7.82 -0.89
C LYS A 70 39.62 7.17 -0.65
N LEU A 71 39.56 6.13 0.17
CA LEU A 71 38.29 5.49 0.53
C LEU A 71 37.38 6.43 1.30
N GLU A 72 37.90 7.21 2.25
CA GLU A 72 37.14 8.23 2.99
C GLU A 72 36.58 9.31 2.04
N GLU A 73 37.37 9.78 1.07
CA GLU A 73 36.94 10.76 0.07
C GLU A 73 35.79 10.21 -0.79
N GLU A 74 35.90 8.96 -1.24
CA GLU A 74 34.85 8.29 -2.05
C GLU A 74 33.58 7.99 -1.23
N GLU A 75 33.73 7.64 0.05
CA GLU A 75 32.58 7.42 0.95
C GLU A 75 31.84 8.70 1.22
N GLU A 76 32.49 9.84 1.40
CA GLU A 76 31.83 11.12 1.61
C GLU A 76 31.04 11.53 0.37
N THR A 77 31.65 11.42 -0.81
CA THR A 77 30.96 11.65 -2.08
C THR A 77 29.75 10.74 -2.25
N LEU A 78 29.87 9.46 -1.87
CA LEU A 78 28.77 8.51 -1.95
C LEU A 78 27.64 8.87 -0.97
N LYS A 79 27.97 9.28 0.26
CA LYS A 79 26.97 9.71 1.25
C LYS A 79 26.17 10.91 0.78
N GLU A 80 26.82 11.90 0.20
CA GLU A 80 26.17 13.06 -0.40
C GLU A 80 25.22 12.63 -1.54
N LEU A 81 25.71 11.79 -2.46
CA LEU A 81 24.94 11.31 -3.59
C LEU A 81 23.68 10.52 -3.17
N VAL A 82 23.80 9.66 -2.15
CA VAL A 82 22.64 8.87 -1.69
C VAL A 82 21.65 9.72 -0.89
N ALA A 83 22.11 10.75 -0.16
CA ALA A 83 21.22 11.68 0.52
C ALA A 83 20.36 12.45 -0.46
N ASP A 84 20.94 13.05 -1.50
CA ASP A 84 20.20 13.76 -2.54
C ASP A 84 19.17 12.85 -3.25
N ASN A 85 19.58 11.63 -3.59
CA ASN A 85 18.70 10.65 -4.20
C ASN A 85 17.58 10.20 -3.24
N GLY A 86 17.86 10.15 -1.94
CA GLY A 86 16.87 9.83 -0.90
C GLY A 86 15.72 10.83 -0.89
N GLN A 87 16.04 12.11 -0.86
CA GLN A 87 15.05 13.18 -0.88
C GLN A 87 14.23 13.17 -2.17
N ALA A 88 14.88 13.10 -3.34
CA ALA A 88 14.19 13.05 -4.63
C ALA A 88 13.24 11.85 -4.74
N ARG A 89 13.65 10.70 -4.19
CA ARG A 89 12.81 9.51 -4.14
C ARG A 89 11.60 9.69 -3.22
N LEU A 90 11.79 10.27 -2.04
CA LEU A 90 10.69 10.56 -1.11
C LEU A 90 9.67 11.49 -1.76
N GLU A 91 10.12 12.57 -2.39
CA GLU A 91 9.23 13.52 -3.08
C GLU A 91 8.42 12.84 -4.19
N LYS A 92 9.09 12.00 -5.00
CA LYS A 92 8.41 11.22 -6.05
C LYS A 92 7.37 10.27 -5.46
N MET A 93 7.73 9.51 -4.41
CA MET A 93 6.79 8.57 -3.78
C MET A 93 5.58 9.30 -3.19
N LYS A 94 5.79 10.43 -2.52
CA LYS A 94 4.68 11.26 -2.00
C LYS A 94 3.79 11.77 -3.11
N LYS A 95 4.37 12.25 -4.21
CA LYS A 95 3.61 12.72 -5.36
C LYS A 95 2.77 11.61 -5.99
N ASP A 96 3.38 10.47 -6.31
CA ASP A 96 2.70 9.34 -6.95
C ASP A 96 1.56 8.80 -6.04
N ALA A 97 1.79 8.73 -4.73
CA ALA A 97 0.79 8.32 -3.76
C ALA A 97 -0.34 9.36 -3.63
N GLN A 98 -0.01 10.65 -3.61
CA GLN A 98 -1.01 11.72 -3.54
C GLN A 98 -1.92 11.75 -4.78
N GLU A 99 -1.37 11.56 -5.98
CA GLU A 99 -2.18 11.47 -7.21
C GLU A 99 -3.20 10.33 -7.13
N SER A 100 -2.81 9.17 -6.58
CA SER A 100 -3.72 8.04 -6.36
C SER A 100 -4.80 8.35 -5.30
N LEU A 101 -4.43 9.05 -4.22
CA LEU A 101 -5.35 9.45 -3.17
C LEU A 101 -6.36 10.51 -3.65
N ASP A 102 -5.94 11.43 -4.49
CA ASP A 102 -6.81 12.45 -5.07
C ASP A 102 -7.87 11.84 -5.97
N GLU A 103 -7.50 10.83 -6.78
CA GLU A 103 -8.48 10.07 -7.59
C GLU A 103 -9.43 9.27 -6.71
N GLY A 104 -8.93 8.61 -5.65
CA GLY A 104 -9.77 7.91 -4.68
C GLY A 104 -10.76 8.85 -3.98
N LYS A 105 -10.30 10.04 -3.59
CA LYS A 105 -11.17 11.05 -2.98
C LYS A 105 -12.29 11.48 -3.91
N LYS A 106 -11.99 11.71 -5.18
CA LYS A 106 -13.00 12.07 -6.18
C LYS A 106 -14.08 11.00 -6.30
N GLN A 107 -13.71 9.73 -6.32
CA GLN A 107 -14.67 8.62 -6.35
C GLN A 107 -15.54 8.57 -5.08
N LEU A 108 -14.95 8.84 -3.90
CA LEU A 108 -15.70 8.93 -2.65
C LEU A 108 -16.69 10.11 -2.64
N ASP A 109 -16.30 11.27 -3.14
CA ASP A 109 -17.16 12.46 -3.24
C ASP A 109 -18.30 12.23 -4.23
N GLU A 110 -18.07 11.54 -5.35
CA GLU A 110 -19.11 11.11 -6.30
C GLU A 110 -20.07 10.10 -5.67
N ALA A 111 -19.56 9.12 -4.93
CA ALA A 111 -20.38 8.14 -4.21
C ALA A 111 -21.27 8.80 -3.14
N GLU A 112 -20.74 9.78 -2.40
CA GLU A 112 -21.48 10.56 -1.41
C GLU A 112 -22.61 11.39 -2.06
N THR A 113 -22.32 11.98 -3.20
CA THR A 113 -23.32 12.72 -3.98
C THR A 113 -24.46 11.80 -4.44
N ASN A 114 -24.11 10.62 -4.95
CA ASN A 114 -25.09 9.62 -5.39
C ASN A 114 -25.92 9.08 -4.22
N LEU A 115 -25.29 8.83 -3.08
CA LEU A 115 -25.96 8.40 -1.85
C LEU A 115 -26.98 9.45 -1.38
N THR A 116 -26.56 10.72 -1.36
CA THR A 116 -27.44 11.84 -0.97
C THR A 116 -28.63 11.99 -1.91
N ALA A 117 -28.40 11.88 -3.21
CA ALA A 117 -29.47 11.91 -4.22
C ALA A 117 -30.41 10.70 -4.06
N GLY A 118 -29.86 9.52 -3.76
CA GLY A 118 -30.64 8.30 -3.47
C GLY A 118 -31.54 8.47 -2.24
N LYS A 119 -31.00 8.98 -1.15
CA LYS A 119 -31.78 9.28 0.07
C LYS A 119 -32.93 10.22 -0.21
N LYS A 120 -32.70 11.29 -0.95
CA LYS A 120 -33.74 12.24 -1.33
C LYS A 120 -34.86 11.59 -2.16
N ARG A 121 -34.50 10.78 -3.15
CA ARG A 121 -35.49 10.04 -3.97
C ARG A 121 -36.32 9.08 -3.14
N LEU A 122 -35.71 8.35 -2.22
CA LEU A 122 -36.45 7.45 -1.33
C LEU A 122 -37.43 8.20 -0.44
N GLN A 123 -37.04 9.34 0.12
CA GLN A 123 -37.90 10.19 0.91
C GLN A 123 -39.12 10.72 0.09
N GLU A 124 -38.87 11.10 -1.15
CA GLU A 124 -39.96 11.53 -2.07
C GLU A 124 -40.91 10.38 -2.38
N ILE A 125 -40.40 9.15 -2.60
CA ILE A 125 -41.22 7.95 -2.83
C ILE A 125 -42.01 7.60 -1.59
N GLU A 126 -41.41 7.63 -0.41
CA GLU A 126 -42.07 7.37 0.87
C GLU A 126 -43.24 8.33 1.10
N THR A 127 -43.01 9.62 0.90
CA THR A 127 -44.07 10.65 1.00
C THR A 127 -45.22 10.39 0.01
N ARG A 128 -44.88 9.98 -1.22
CA ARG A 128 -45.90 9.65 -2.24
C ARG A 128 -46.70 8.40 -1.87
N LEU A 129 -46.02 7.35 -1.39
CA LEU A 129 -46.69 6.12 -0.96
C LEU A 129 -47.64 6.38 0.22
N GLN A 130 -47.25 7.24 1.14
CA GLN A 130 -48.09 7.63 2.27
C GLN A 130 -49.37 8.40 1.82
N ALA A 131 -49.20 9.29 0.84
CA ALA A 131 -50.35 9.97 0.23
C ALA A 131 -51.29 8.98 -0.50
N GLN A 132 -50.73 8.02 -1.24
CA GLN A 132 -51.50 6.96 -1.91
C GLN A 132 -52.20 6.06 -0.91
N GLU A 133 -51.61 5.70 0.21
CA GLU A 133 -52.25 4.92 1.28
C GLU A 133 -53.50 5.59 1.81
N ASN A 134 -53.40 6.91 2.05
CA ASN A 134 -54.57 7.70 2.48
C ASN A 134 -55.69 7.71 1.44
N GLN A 135 -55.37 7.73 0.14
CA GLN A 135 -56.36 7.66 -0.93
C GLN A 135 -56.97 6.27 -1.06
N VAL A 136 -56.16 5.21 -0.99
CA VAL A 136 -56.62 3.82 -1.07
C VAL A 136 -57.56 3.49 0.08
N SER A 137 -57.35 4.04 1.27
CA SER A 137 -58.20 3.82 2.44
C SER A 137 -59.64 4.28 2.22
N GLN A 138 -59.85 5.23 1.30
CA GLN A 138 -61.17 5.82 0.99
C GLN A 138 -61.89 5.14 -0.19
N LEU A 139 -61.24 4.17 -0.85
CA LEU A 139 -61.83 3.47 -2.01
C LEU A 139 -62.92 2.44 -1.56
N PRO A 140 -63.96 2.23 -2.39
CA PRO A 140 -64.92 1.12 -2.17
C PRO A 140 -64.30 -0.22 -2.60
N GLU A 141 -64.84 -1.33 -2.04
CA GLU A 141 -64.47 -2.67 -2.52
C GLU A 141 -65.13 -2.94 -3.89
N PRO A 142 -64.49 -3.67 -4.87
CA PRO A 142 -63.22 -4.42 -4.72
C PRO A 142 -61.96 -3.61 -5.08
N GLN A 143 -62.11 -2.34 -5.49
CA GLN A 143 -60.98 -1.49 -5.93
C GLN A 143 -59.92 -1.29 -4.82
N LYS A 144 -60.39 -1.19 -3.59
CA LYS A 144 -59.52 -1.06 -2.42
C LYS A 144 -58.56 -2.25 -2.27
N SER A 145 -59.07 -3.48 -2.41
CA SER A 145 -58.27 -4.68 -2.27
C SER A 145 -57.14 -4.75 -3.31
N GLN A 146 -57.45 -4.43 -4.57
CA GLN A 146 -56.45 -4.41 -5.65
C GLN A 146 -55.42 -3.31 -5.44
N ALA A 147 -55.85 -2.09 -5.08
CA ALA A 147 -54.93 -0.96 -4.83
C ALA A 147 -54.03 -1.21 -3.59
N SER A 148 -54.56 -1.82 -2.55
CA SER A 148 -53.81 -2.21 -1.36
C SER A 148 -52.70 -3.21 -1.68
N SER A 149 -52.99 -4.22 -2.53
CA SER A 149 -51.94 -5.18 -2.93
C SER A 149 -50.78 -4.53 -3.71
N GLN A 150 -51.09 -3.57 -4.57
CA GLN A 150 -50.08 -2.80 -5.29
C GLN A 150 -49.26 -1.90 -4.36
N LEU A 151 -49.91 -1.30 -3.38
CA LEU A 151 -49.25 -0.44 -2.38
C LEU A 151 -48.29 -1.26 -1.50
N GLU A 152 -48.71 -2.45 -1.07
CA GLU A 152 -47.85 -3.35 -0.28
C GLU A 152 -46.60 -3.79 -1.07
N GLU A 153 -46.75 -4.11 -2.36
CA GLU A 153 -45.60 -4.44 -3.20
C GLU A 153 -44.64 -3.23 -3.35
N ALA A 154 -45.19 -2.03 -3.54
CA ALA A 154 -44.38 -0.81 -3.63
C ALA A 154 -43.67 -0.50 -2.31
N LYS A 155 -44.31 -0.69 -1.17
CA LYS A 155 -43.68 -0.56 0.17
C LYS A 155 -42.55 -1.58 0.37
N LYS A 156 -42.75 -2.81 -0.09
CA LYS A 156 -41.72 -3.84 -0.03
C LYS A 156 -40.48 -3.46 -0.87
N GLN A 157 -40.70 -2.94 -2.08
CA GLN A 157 -39.60 -2.44 -2.93
C GLN A 157 -38.90 -1.25 -2.28
N LEU A 158 -39.62 -0.30 -1.72
CA LEU A 158 -39.04 0.83 -0.98
C LEU A 158 -38.16 0.35 0.16
N LYS A 159 -38.61 -0.62 0.95
CA LYS A 159 -37.79 -1.17 2.04
C LYS A 159 -36.52 -1.82 1.55
N GLN A 160 -36.57 -2.58 0.45
CA GLN A 160 -35.36 -3.18 -0.16
C GLN A 160 -34.38 -2.10 -0.63
N GLU A 161 -34.87 -1.02 -1.24
CA GLU A 161 -33.97 0.08 -1.67
C GLU A 161 -33.41 0.85 -0.47
N GLN A 162 -34.18 1.03 0.61
CA GLN A 162 -33.67 1.59 1.87
C GLN A 162 -32.53 0.73 2.48
N GLU A 163 -32.67 -0.60 2.47
CA GLU A 163 -31.66 -1.54 2.96
C GLU A 163 -30.38 -1.44 2.11
N LYS A 164 -30.50 -1.40 0.78
CA LYS A 164 -29.35 -1.21 -0.12
C LYS A 164 -28.64 0.12 0.13
N LEU A 165 -29.39 1.19 0.32
CA LEU A 165 -28.84 2.51 0.55
C LEU A 165 -28.11 2.59 1.91
N SER A 166 -28.65 1.94 2.94
CA SER A 166 -28.02 1.82 4.24
C SER A 166 -26.72 1.03 4.18
N GLN A 167 -26.68 -0.04 3.39
CA GLN A 167 -25.44 -0.79 3.15
C GLN A 167 -24.41 0.07 2.41
N ALA A 168 -24.82 0.78 1.36
CA ALA A 168 -23.94 1.68 0.61
C ALA A 168 -23.38 2.82 1.48
N GLU A 169 -24.15 3.32 2.46
CA GLU A 169 -23.68 4.31 3.42
C GLU A 169 -22.61 3.74 4.35
N THR A 170 -22.80 2.52 4.82
CA THR A 170 -21.82 1.81 5.65
C THR A 170 -20.54 1.57 4.86
N ASP A 171 -20.64 1.09 3.62
CA ASP A 171 -19.50 0.84 2.75
C ASP A 171 -18.74 2.14 2.45
N LEU A 172 -19.42 3.22 2.14
CA LEU A 172 -18.81 4.53 1.92
C LEU A 172 -18.07 5.04 3.17
N THR A 173 -18.64 4.84 4.36
CA THR A 173 -18.00 5.22 5.61
C THR A 173 -16.70 4.44 5.82
N ASN A 174 -16.72 3.14 5.56
CA ASN A 174 -15.55 2.29 5.67
C ASN A 174 -14.46 2.67 4.66
N GLU A 175 -14.84 2.96 3.41
CA GLU A 175 -13.88 3.38 2.38
C GLU A 175 -13.28 4.76 2.69
N LYS A 176 -14.07 5.70 3.22
CA LYS A 176 -13.55 7.00 3.70
C LYS A 176 -12.51 6.81 4.83
N ALA A 177 -12.77 5.90 5.77
CA ALA A 177 -11.83 5.60 6.84
C ALA A 177 -10.52 5.01 6.30
N LYS A 178 -10.58 4.09 5.35
CA LYS A 178 -9.41 3.53 4.68
C LYS A 178 -8.61 4.62 3.93
N TRP A 179 -9.31 5.46 3.19
CA TRP A 179 -8.69 6.58 2.48
C TRP A 179 -7.96 7.52 3.46
N GLN A 180 -8.57 7.86 4.59
CA GLN A 180 -7.94 8.68 5.61
C GLN A 180 -6.68 8.01 6.18
N THR A 181 -6.73 6.72 6.47
CA THR A 181 -5.56 5.96 6.93
C THR A 181 -4.43 6.03 5.92
N SER A 182 -4.72 5.81 4.63
CA SER A 182 -3.71 5.90 3.56
C SER A 182 -3.15 7.32 3.41
N GLN A 183 -3.97 8.37 3.58
CA GLN A 183 -3.50 9.75 3.59
C GLN A 183 -2.55 10.01 4.76
N ASP A 184 -2.86 9.49 5.95
CA ASP A 184 -2.02 9.64 7.13
C ASP A 184 -0.68 8.88 6.94
N GLU A 185 -0.70 7.70 6.32
CA GLU A 185 0.50 6.94 5.96
C GLU A 185 1.39 7.72 4.98
N VAL A 186 0.82 8.34 3.95
CA VAL A 186 1.57 9.18 3.00
C VAL A 186 2.20 10.40 3.70
N ASN A 187 1.45 11.03 4.61
CA ASN A 187 1.95 12.15 5.39
C ASN A 187 3.09 11.74 6.35
N ALA A 188 3.05 10.52 6.85
CA ALA A 188 4.06 9.94 7.74
C ALA A 188 5.32 9.45 7.02
N LEU A 189 5.34 9.41 5.68
CA LEU A 189 6.52 9.02 4.93
C LEU A 189 7.71 9.92 5.26
N THR A 190 8.80 9.32 5.67
CA THR A 190 10.06 9.98 5.98
C THR A 190 11.12 9.65 4.94
N GLU A 191 12.18 10.44 4.93
CA GLU A 191 13.31 10.19 4.07
C GLU A 191 13.95 8.83 4.37
N PRO A 192 14.27 8.03 3.35
CA PRO A 192 14.93 6.75 3.55
C PRO A 192 16.34 6.96 4.14
N THR A 193 16.67 6.17 5.14
CA THR A 193 18.00 6.18 5.74
C THR A 193 18.93 5.27 4.95
N TYR A 194 20.03 5.82 4.46
CA TYR A 194 21.08 5.07 3.80
C TYR A 194 22.27 4.87 4.75
N HIS A 195 22.79 3.67 4.79
CA HIS A 195 23.97 3.33 5.56
C HIS A 195 25.10 2.94 4.59
N VAL A 196 26.18 3.66 4.65
CA VAL A 196 27.40 3.35 3.89
C VAL A 196 28.36 2.62 4.82
N TYR A 197 28.75 1.42 4.44
CA TYR A 197 29.65 0.59 5.21
C TYR A 197 30.90 0.27 4.40
N ASN A 198 32.04 0.28 5.07
CA ASN A 198 33.29 -0.23 4.54
C ASN A 198 33.76 -1.45 5.36
N ARG A 199 34.91 -2.01 5.06
CA ARG A 199 35.47 -3.16 5.79
C ARG A 199 35.73 -2.90 7.28
N LYS A 200 35.92 -1.62 7.71
CA LYS A 200 36.12 -1.27 9.12
C LYS A 200 34.79 -1.00 9.86
N SER A 201 33.77 -0.59 9.16
CA SER A 201 32.45 -0.20 9.71
C SER A 201 31.36 -1.21 9.42
N SER A 202 31.71 -2.41 8.90
CA SER A 202 30.74 -3.46 8.62
C SER A 202 29.97 -3.87 9.88
N PRO A 203 28.63 -3.89 9.85
CA PRO A 203 27.83 -4.27 11.01
C PRO A 203 27.98 -5.73 11.40
N THR A 204 28.55 -6.57 10.52
CA THR A 204 28.81 -7.99 10.77
C THR A 204 30.19 -8.23 11.40
N GLY A 205 31.00 -7.19 11.60
CA GLY A 205 32.38 -7.32 12.12
C GLY A 205 33.32 -8.12 11.23
N GLN A 206 32.93 -8.36 9.99
CA GLN A 206 33.66 -9.14 8.99
C GLN A 206 34.26 -8.16 7.98
N GLY A 207 35.30 -7.47 8.39
CA GLY A 207 36.10 -6.58 7.55
C GLY A 207 37.44 -7.20 7.16
#